data_938db89b1a833bb9792011fb3351c19c
#
_entry.id   938db89b1a833bb9792011fb3351c19c
#
_cell.length_a   1.000
_cell.length_b   1.000
_cell.length_c   1.000
_cell.angle_alpha   90.00
_cell.angle_beta   90.00
_cell.angle_gamma   90.00
#
_symmetry.space_group_name_H-M   'P 1'
#
loop_
_entity.id
_entity.type
_entity.pdbx_description
1 polymer ?
#
loop_
_entity_poly.entity_id
_entity_poly.type
_entity_poly.pdbx_seq_one_letter_code
_entity_poly.pdbx_strand_id
1 'polypeptide(L)'
;VDLFEAALVSGRPFPLYISDIAEGKIREHSLKDAPRRLEVLGLLLGEVSTWNGADYVICRDVVTTKLRSSSSKVRFNPDAFPNLFLQLDDSGFDYILVGWYHSHPGHTCFLSRTDLETQRSMFDQPFHTALVVDPVNEDIRAFRLVDGGPDYVEIPFALYPSGSRSPQKGRTRRLKVKPAIQV
;
A
#
# COMPACT_ATOMS: atom_id res chain seq x y z
N VAL A 1 -22.49 9.33 -4.49
CA VAL A 1 -22.26 9.57 -3.06
C VAL A 1 -20.77 9.55 -2.88
N ASP A 2 -20.21 10.67 -2.40
CA ASP A 2 -18.78 10.76 -2.09
C ASP A 2 -18.48 9.75 -0.97
N LEU A 3 -17.57 8.82 -1.23
CA LEU A 3 -17.20 7.76 -0.28
C LEU A 3 -16.62 8.35 1.02
N PHE A 4 -16.05 9.56 0.95
CA PHE A 4 -15.62 10.31 2.13
C PHE A 4 -16.83 10.80 2.95
N GLU A 5 -17.89 11.29 2.31
CA GLU A 5 -19.12 11.67 3.00
C GLU A 5 -19.80 10.45 3.63
N ALA A 6 -19.80 9.29 2.96
CA ALA A 6 -20.35 8.06 3.51
C ALA A 6 -19.58 7.59 4.76
N ALA A 7 -18.26 7.70 4.75
CA ALA A 7 -17.42 7.38 5.92
C ALA A 7 -17.65 8.39 7.07
N LEU A 8 -17.79 9.67 6.75
CA LEU A 8 -18.12 10.72 7.74
C LEU A 8 -19.50 10.50 8.39
N VAL A 9 -20.48 10.06 7.61
CA VAL A 9 -21.83 9.73 8.12
C VAL A 9 -21.82 8.51 9.03
N SER A 10 -20.97 7.51 8.75
CA SER A 10 -20.78 6.32 9.61
C SER A 10 -19.98 6.60 10.89
N GLY A 11 -19.32 7.76 10.99
CA GLY A 11 -18.50 8.15 12.14
C GLY A 11 -17.16 7.41 12.24
N ARG A 12 -16.83 6.57 11.26
CA ARG A 12 -15.54 5.85 11.21
C ARG A 12 -14.95 5.91 9.79
N PRO A 13 -13.72 6.42 9.62
CA PRO A 13 -13.06 6.39 8.33
C PRO A 13 -12.75 4.94 7.90
N PHE A 14 -12.63 4.71 6.59
CA PHE A 14 -11.98 3.49 6.12
C PHE A 14 -10.52 3.47 6.61
N PRO A 15 -9.98 2.31 6.98
CA PRO A 15 -8.57 2.20 7.38
C PRO A 15 -7.59 2.65 6.30
N LEU A 16 -8.00 2.57 5.01
CA LEU A 16 -7.19 2.92 3.85
C LEU A 16 -8.04 3.62 2.79
N TYR A 17 -7.50 4.71 2.25
CA TYR A 17 -7.98 5.37 1.05
C TYR A 17 -6.91 5.32 -0.02
N ILE A 18 -7.27 5.03 -1.27
CA ILE A 18 -6.33 4.94 -2.39
C ILE A 18 -6.79 5.92 -3.46
N SER A 19 -5.89 6.78 -3.95
CA SER A 19 -6.21 7.70 -5.04
C SER A 19 -6.44 6.93 -6.35
N ASP A 20 -7.26 7.49 -7.22
CA ASP A 20 -7.45 6.99 -8.58
C ASP A 20 -6.13 6.94 -9.39
N ILE A 21 -5.20 7.87 -9.13
CA ILE A 21 -3.86 7.87 -9.73
C ILE A 21 -3.06 6.65 -9.27
N ALA A 22 -3.04 6.38 -7.95
CA ALA A 22 -2.32 5.23 -7.40
C ALA A 22 -2.92 3.91 -7.91
N GLU A 23 -4.24 3.79 -7.88
CA GLU A 23 -4.96 2.60 -8.36
C GLU A 23 -4.69 2.35 -9.85
N GLY A 24 -4.77 3.39 -10.68
CA GLY A 24 -4.50 3.28 -12.11
C GLY A 24 -3.07 2.79 -12.40
N LYS A 25 -2.06 3.33 -11.71
CA LYS A 25 -0.66 2.88 -11.85
C LYS A 25 -0.46 1.43 -11.39
N ILE A 26 -1.08 1.04 -10.28
CA ILE A 26 -1.03 -0.34 -9.77
C ILE A 26 -1.63 -1.30 -10.79
N ARG A 27 -2.82 -0.98 -11.31
CA ARG A 27 -3.53 -1.79 -12.29
C ARG A 27 -2.73 -1.92 -13.58
N GLU A 28 -2.22 -0.82 -14.14
CA GLU A 28 -1.38 -0.84 -15.34
C GLU A 28 -0.13 -1.71 -15.15
N HIS A 29 0.57 -1.53 -14.01
CA HIS A 29 1.78 -2.29 -13.71
C HIS A 29 1.48 -3.78 -13.56
N SER A 30 0.39 -4.15 -12.89
CA SER A 30 -0.01 -5.55 -12.67
C SER A 30 -0.46 -6.23 -13.96
N LEU A 31 -1.19 -5.52 -14.84
CA LEU A 31 -1.67 -6.05 -16.12
C LEU A 31 -0.53 -6.30 -17.11
N LYS A 32 0.51 -5.49 -17.10
CA LYS A 32 1.63 -5.55 -18.06
C LYS A 32 2.32 -6.91 -18.08
N ASP A 33 2.51 -7.52 -16.92
CA ASP A 33 3.23 -8.79 -16.78
C ASP A 33 2.29 -9.98 -16.46
N ALA A 34 0.99 -9.74 -16.31
CA ALA A 34 -0.03 -10.77 -16.10
C ALA A 34 -0.08 -11.89 -17.17
N PRO A 35 0.06 -11.60 -18.49
CA PRO A 35 0.08 -12.65 -19.51
C PRO A 35 1.25 -13.63 -19.36
N ARG A 36 2.32 -13.20 -18.72
CA ARG A 36 3.49 -14.03 -18.42
C ARG A 36 3.39 -14.72 -17.08
N ARG A 37 2.33 -14.49 -16.32
CA ARG A 37 2.13 -14.92 -14.94
C ARG A 37 3.29 -14.47 -14.02
N LEU A 38 3.84 -13.30 -14.29
CA LEU A 38 4.88 -12.70 -13.46
C LEU A 38 4.24 -11.77 -12.45
N GLU A 39 4.63 -11.94 -11.21
CA GLU A 39 4.26 -11.06 -10.11
C GLU A 39 5.08 -9.77 -10.21
N VAL A 40 4.42 -8.66 -9.99
CA VAL A 40 5.03 -7.34 -9.87
C VAL A 40 4.84 -6.81 -8.47
N LEU A 41 5.69 -5.88 -8.06
CA LEU A 41 5.59 -5.23 -6.77
C LEU A 41 5.97 -3.76 -6.85
N GLY A 42 5.52 -2.99 -5.85
CA GLY A 42 5.85 -1.59 -5.69
C GLY A 42 5.52 -1.07 -4.30
N LEU A 43 5.80 0.21 -4.07
CA LEU A 43 5.61 0.86 -2.78
C LEU A 43 4.40 1.79 -2.82
N LEU A 44 3.65 1.83 -1.72
CA LEU A 44 2.54 2.75 -1.49
C LEU A 44 3.06 3.99 -0.76
N LEU A 45 2.75 5.16 -1.32
CA LEU A 45 3.18 6.45 -0.81
C LEU A 45 1.99 7.30 -0.38
N GLY A 46 2.12 7.95 0.76
CA GLY A 46 1.02 8.79 1.23
C GLY A 46 1.25 9.37 2.62
N GLU A 47 0.19 9.41 3.39
CA GLU A 47 0.17 10.00 4.72
C GLU A 47 -0.73 9.21 5.67
N VAL A 48 -0.48 9.35 6.97
CA VAL A 48 -1.35 8.86 8.04
C VAL A 48 -2.08 10.06 8.63
N SER A 49 -3.38 9.96 8.75
CA SER A 49 -4.25 10.97 9.34
C SER A 49 -5.09 10.37 10.46
N THR A 50 -5.59 11.21 11.36
CA THR A 50 -6.42 10.79 12.49
C THR A 50 -7.79 11.48 12.42
N TRP A 51 -8.86 10.72 12.60
CA TRP A 51 -10.23 11.21 12.73
C TRP A 51 -10.91 10.57 13.94
N ASN A 52 -11.45 11.39 14.84
CA ASN A 52 -12.10 10.91 16.07
C ASN A 52 -11.29 9.86 16.85
N GLY A 53 -9.96 10.04 16.89
CA GLY A 53 -9.04 9.11 17.58
C GLY A 53 -8.70 7.84 16.83
N ALA A 54 -9.23 7.64 15.62
CA ALA A 54 -8.89 6.52 14.74
C ALA A 54 -7.92 6.97 13.64
N ASP A 55 -6.80 6.26 13.52
CA ASP A 55 -5.82 6.50 12.45
C ASP A 55 -6.28 5.82 11.16
N TYR A 56 -6.07 6.52 10.04
CA TYR A 56 -6.32 6.00 8.71
C TYR A 56 -5.22 6.44 7.74
N VAL A 57 -5.04 5.67 6.68
CA VAL A 57 -4.01 5.88 5.67
C VAL A 57 -4.63 6.47 4.41
N ILE A 58 -3.94 7.43 3.81
CA ILE A 58 -4.27 7.96 2.49
C ILE A 58 -3.09 7.63 1.56
N CYS A 59 -3.24 6.66 0.68
CA CYS A 59 -2.30 6.37 -0.40
C CYS A 59 -2.52 7.38 -1.53
N ARG A 60 -1.54 8.25 -1.74
CA ARG A 60 -1.59 9.33 -2.74
C ARG A 60 -1.03 8.91 -4.08
N ASP A 61 0.05 8.14 -4.04
CA ASP A 61 0.78 7.68 -5.21
C ASP A 61 1.52 6.37 -4.93
N VAL A 62 2.13 5.80 -5.96
CA VAL A 62 2.93 4.58 -5.87
C VAL A 62 4.24 4.72 -6.64
N VAL A 63 5.26 4.00 -6.16
CA VAL A 63 6.48 3.75 -6.93
C VAL A 63 6.43 2.32 -7.43
N THR A 64 6.47 2.16 -8.75
CA THR A 64 6.54 0.86 -9.40
C THR A 64 7.98 0.38 -9.47
N THR A 65 8.23 -0.90 -9.21
CA THR A 65 9.57 -1.47 -9.34
C THR A 65 9.73 -2.18 -10.66
N LYS A 66 10.98 -2.34 -11.10
CA LYS A 66 11.31 -3.20 -12.26
C LYS A 66 11.53 -4.66 -11.85
N LEU A 67 11.33 -4.96 -10.57
CA LEU A 67 11.49 -6.31 -10.05
C LEU A 67 10.32 -7.16 -10.53
N ARG A 68 10.66 -8.31 -11.11
CA ARG A 68 9.73 -9.31 -11.62
C ARG A 68 10.10 -10.64 -11.02
N SER A 69 9.13 -11.41 -10.61
CA SER A 69 9.34 -12.78 -10.15
C SER A 69 8.58 -13.77 -10.98
N SER A 70 9.24 -14.83 -11.40
CA SER A 70 8.60 -16.01 -11.95
C SER A 70 8.21 -16.92 -10.79
N SER A 71 6.91 -17.00 -10.49
CA SER A 71 6.26 -17.89 -9.54
C SER A 71 6.65 -17.74 -8.05
N SER A 72 5.67 -17.44 -7.24
CA SER A 72 5.54 -17.67 -5.78
C SER A 72 6.66 -17.20 -4.83
N LYS A 73 7.63 -16.43 -5.26
CA LYS A 73 8.70 -15.89 -4.39
C LYS A 73 9.17 -14.53 -4.86
N VAL A 74 8.30 -13.52 -4.81
CA VAL A 74 8.79 -12.15 -4.83
C VAL A 74 9.52 -11.93 -3.50
N ARG A 75 10.83 -12.08 -3.52
CA ARG A 75 11.64 -11.56 -2.43
C ARG A 75 12.01 -10.14 -2.79
N PHE A 76 11.63 -9.20 -1.94
CA PHE A 76 12.29 -7.91 -1.93
C PHE A 76 13.79 -8.16 -1.83
N ASN A 77 14.52 -7.79 -2.88
CA ASN A 77 15.96 -7.71 -2.74
C ASN A 77 16.25 -6.45 -1.92
N PRO A 78 16.80 -6.56 -0.70
CA PRO A 78 17.15 -5.39 0.11
C PRO A 78 18.03 -4.38 -0.65
N ASP A 79 18.84 -4.84 -1.60
CA ASP A 79 19.70 -3.99 -2.42
C ASP A 79 18.94 -3.12 -3.44
N ALA A 80 17.67 -3.43 -3.72
CA ALA A 80 16.83 -2.60 -4.60
C ALA A 80 16.22 -1.39 -3.89
N PHE A 81 16.17 -1.40 -2.55
CA PHE A 81 15.58 -0.34 -1.73
C PHE A 81 16.31 1.00 -1.77
N PRO A 82 17.66 1.08 -1.71
CA PRO A 82 18.35 2.36 -1.77
C PRO A 82 17.98 3.17 -3.02
N ASN A 83 17.85 2.50 -4.17
CA ASN A 83 17.45 3.16 -5.41
C ASN A 83 15.97 3.60 -5.41
N LEU A 84 15.11 2.88 -4.73
CA LEU A 84 13.69 3.25 -4.56
C LEU A 84 13.54 4.46 -3.64
N PHE A 85 14.28 4.50 -2.53
CA PHE A 85 14.29 5.64 -1.62
C PHE A 85 14.91 6.89 -2.25
N LEU A 86 15.95 6.76 -3.07
CA LEU A 86 16.50 7.89 -3.85
C LEU A 86 15.48 8.45 -4.84
N GLN A 87 14.67 7.60 -5.49
CA GLN A 87 13.59 8.06 -6.36
C GLN A 87 12.47 8.77 -5.58
N LEU A 88 12.26 8.44 -4.32
CA LEU A 88 11.33 9.13 -3.43
C LEU A 88 11.83 10.53 -3.05
N ASP A 89 13.10 10.66 -2.69
CA ASP A 89 13.73 11.94 -2.34
C ASP A 89 13.75 12.89 -3.54
N ASP A 90 14.00 12.38 -4.75
CA ASP A 90 13.99 13.17 -5.99
C ASP A 90 12.57 13.57 -6.45
N SER A 91 11.53 12.90 -5.98
CA SER A 91 10.15 13.19 -6.40
C SER A 91 9.59 14.51 -5.85
N GLY A 92 10.25 15.09 -4.84
CA GLY A 92 9.82 16.33 -4.19
C GLY A 92 8.49 16.24 -3.44
N PHE A 93 7.95 15.04 -3.22
CA PHE A 93 6.74 14.81 -2.46
C PHE A 93 7.06 14.57 -0.97
N ASP A 94 6.34 15.25 -0.09
CA ASP A 94 6.39 15.08 1.38
C ASP A 94 5.65 13.79 1.83
N TYR A 95 5.58 12.75 0.99
CA TYR A 95 4.89 11.51 1.31
C TYR A 95 5.79 10.56 2.08
N ILE A 96 5.18 9.77 2.96
CA ILE A 96 5.84 8.68 3.67
C ILE A 96 5.49 7.34 3.01
N LEU A 97 6.29 6.33 3.28
CA LEU A 97 5.98 4.95 2.94
C LEU A 97 4.82 4.47 3.82
N VAL A 98 3.70 4.10 3.20
CA VAL A 98 2.49 3.64 3.91
C VAL A 98 2.19 2.16 3.68
N GLY A 99 2.99 1.49 2.87
CA GLY A 99 2.88 0.07 2.58
C GLY A 99 3.47 -0.32 1.24
N TRP A 100 3.04 -1.45 0.73
CA TRP A 100 3.50 -2.00 -0.53
C TRP A 100 2.36 -2.72 -1.25
N TYR A 101 2.54 -2.98 -2.53
CA TYR A 101 1.63 -3.81 -3.30
C TYR A 101 2.38 -4.86 -4.09
N HIS A 102 1.71 -5.96 -4.39
CA HIS A 102 2.19 -6.97 -5.33
C HIS A 102 1.01 -7.63 -6.04
N SER A 103 1.30 -8.35 -7.14
CA SER A 103 0.25 -9.01 -7.90
C SER A 103 0.36 -10.53 -7.82
N HIS A 104 -0.81 -11.19 -7.83
CA HIS A 104 -1.00 -12.64 -7.90
C HIS A 104 -1.79 -13.02 -9.16
N PRO A 105 -1.20 -13.01 -10.38
CA PRO A 105 -1.95 -13.20 -11.63
C PRO A 105 -2.67 -14.56 -11.69
N GLY A 106 -4.00 -14.57 -11.45
CA GLY A 106 -4.85 -15.76 -11.46
C GLY A 106 -4.77 -16.64 -10.21
N HIS A 107 -4.26 -16.12 -9.08
CA HIS A 107 -4.08 -16.88 -7.84
C HIS A 107 -4.88 -16.34 -6.66
N THR A 108 -5.81 -15.40 -6.88
CA THR A 108 -6.59 -14.70 -5.84
C THR A 108 -5.73 -13.79 -4.94
N CYS A 109 -6.40 -13.03 -4.07
CA CYS A 109 -5.74 -12.07 -3.19
C CYS A 109 -5.62 -12.63 -1.76
N PHE A 110 -4.40 -12.90 -1.31
CA PHE A 110 -4.04 -13.35 0.04
C PHE A 110 -2.57 -12.99 0.32
N LEU A 111 -2.09 -13.14 1.54
CA LEU A 111 -0.66 -13.05 1.83
C LEU A 111 -0.07 -14.46 1.97
N SER A 112 0.85 -14.81 1.07
CA SER A 112 1.63 -16.03 1.19
C SER A 112 2.57 -15.97 2.40
N ARG A 113 3.21 -17.07 2.75
CA ARG A 113 4.22 -17.10 3.83
C ARG A 113 5.36 -16.11 3.55
N THR A 114 5.82 -16.02 2.30
CA THR A 114 6.87 -15.07 1.90
C THR A 114 6.40 -13.61 2.03
N ASP A 115 5.15 -13.33 1.67
CA ASP A 115 4.58 -11.99 1.80
C ASP A 115 4.46 -11.59 3.27
N LEU A 116 4.09 -12.51 4.15
CA LEU A 116 4.06 -12.29 5.59
C LEU A 116 5.45 -12.04 6.17
N GLU A 117 6.47 -12.78 5.72
CA GLU A 117 7.86 -12.54 6.12
C GLU A 117 8.31 -11.14 5.67
N THR A 118 7.96 -10.73 4.45
CA THR A 118 8.23 -9.38 3.92
C THR A 118 7.50 -8.31 4.74
N GLN A 119 6.20 -8.50 4.97
CA GLN A 119 5.40 -7.55 5.75
C GLN A 119 5.97 -7.33 7.15
N ARG A 120 6.35 -8.41 7.84
CA ARG A 120 6.90 -8.34 9.21
C ARG A 120 8.29 -7.73 9.28
N SER A 121 9.13 -7.98 8.28
CA SER A 121 10.52 -7.52 8.30
C SER A 121 10.70 -6.09 7.80
N MET A 122 9.80 -5.60 6.94
CA MET A 122 10.00 -4.33 6.23
C MET A 122 8.84 -3.34 6.40
N PHE A 123 7.66 -3.83 6.74
CA PHE A 123 6.44 -3.04 6.84
C PHE A 123 5.75 -3.31 8.18
N ASP A 124 6.50 -3.11 9.27
CA ASP A 124 6.15 -3.47 10.64
C ASP A 124 5.30 -2.42 11.39
N GLN A 125 5.09 -1.24 10.78
CA GLN A 125 4.27 -0.22 11.43
C GLN A 125 2.78 -0.61 11.37
N PRO A 126 1.99 -0.30 12.41
CA PRO A 126 0.57 -0.68 12.48
C PRO A 126 -0.27 -0.16 11.31
N PHE A 127 0.17 0.93 10.68
CA PHE A 127 -0.52 1.51 9.52
C PHE A 127 -0.04 0.94 8.18
N HIS A 128 1.07 0.19 8.13
CA HIS A 128 1.57 -0.37 6.88
C HIS A 128 0.60 -1.41 6.31
N THR A 129 0.27 -1.22 5.05
CA THR A 129 -0.70 -2.06 4.35
C THR A 129 -0.03 -2.82 3.22
N ALA A 130 -0.31 -4.12 3.11
CA ALA A 130 -0.04 -4.90 1.91
C ALA A 130 -1.28 -4.89 1.02
N LEU A 131 -1.15 -4.44 -0.21
CA LEU A 131 -2.19 -4.48 -1.21
C LEU A 131 -1.88 -5.60 -2.20
N VAL A 132 -2.78 -6.56 -2.35
CA VAL A 132 -2.63 -7.68 -3.28
C VAL A 132 -3.61 -7.49 -4.43
N VAL A 133 -3.11 -7.65 -5.66
CA VAL A 133 -3.89 -7.48 -6.88
C VAL A 133 -3.87 -8.76 -7.70
N ASP A 134 -5.04 -9.26 -8.03
CA ASP A 134 -5.18 -10.29 -9.06
C ASP A 134 -5.72 -9.66 -10.35
N PRO A 135 -4.84 -9.33 -11.31
CA PRO A 135 -5.26 -8.66 -12.53
C PRO A 135 -6.03 -9.56 -13.51
N VAL A 136 -6.02 -10.87 -13.28
CA VAL A 136 -6.75 -11.86 -14.12
C VAL A 136 -8.20 -11.97 -13.68
N ASN A 137 -8.42 -12.00 -12.36
CA ASN A 137 -9.76 -12.09 -11.78
C ASN A 137 -10.33 -10.71 -11.39
N GLU A 138 -9.62 -9.63 -11.72
CA GLU A 138 -10.01 -8.25 -11.42
C GLU A 138 -10.30 -8.01 -9.91
N ASP A 139 -9.55 -8.70 -9.04
CA ASP A 139 -9.68 -8.59 -7.59
C ASP A 139 -8.52 -7.75 -7.00
N ILE A 140 -8.82 -7.02 -5.93
CA ILE A 140 -7.85 -6.24 -5.17
C ILE A 140 -8.24 -6.24 -3.70
N ARG A 141 -7.31 -6.59 -2.81
CA ARG A 141 -7.54 -6.65 -1.38
C ARG A 141 -6.40 -6.04 -0.60
N ALA A 142 -6.74 -5.47 0.54
CA ALA A 142 -5.80 -4.83 1.44
C ALA A 142 -5.70 -5.62 2.76
N PHE A 143 -4.46 -5.77 3.25
CA PHE A 143 -4.18 -6.56 4.45
C PHE A 143 -3.26 -5.80 5.40
N ARG A 144 -3.42 -6.03 6.71
CA ARG A 144 -2.52 -5.56 7.77
C ARG A 144 -2.20 -6.69 8.72
N LEU A 145 -1.04 -6.59 9.39
CA LEU A 145 -0.74 -7.48 10.51
C LEU A 145 -1.69 -7.20 11.68
N VAL A 146 -2.05 -8.26 12.38
CA VAL A 146 -2.75 -8.14 13.66
C VAL A 146 -1.74 -7.74 14.73
N ASP A 147 -2.06 -6.72 15.53
CA ASP A 147 -1.19 -6.26 16.61
C ASP A 147 -0.81 -7.42 17.55
N GLY A 148 0.50 -7.65 17.68
CA GLY A 148 1.07 -8.67 18.57
C GLY A 148 0.88 -10.12 18.12
N GLY A 149 0.32 -10.39 16.93
CA GLY A 149 0.07 -11.73 16.41
C GLY A 149 0.89 -12.08 15.15
N PRO A 150 0.98 -13.39 14.86
CA PRO A 150 1.61 -13.86 13.63
C PRO A 150 0.72 -13.67 12.40
N ASP A 151 -0.56 -13.34 12.58
CA ASP A 151 -1.59 -13.36 11.57
C ASP A 151 -1.83 -11.98 10.93
N TYR A 152 -2.58 -11.99 9.85
CA TYR A 152 -3.04 -10.80 9.15
C TYR A 152 -4.55 -10.79 9.02
N VAL A 153 -5.10 -9.60 8.83
CA VAL A 153 -6.52 -9.39 8.56
C VAL A 153 -6.70 -8.62 7.28
N GLU A 154 -7.75 -8.94 6.55
CA GLU A 154 -8.22 -8.11 5.45
C GLU A 154 -8.86 -6.85 6.03
N ILE A 155 -8.52 -5.69 5.45
CA ILE A 155 -9.09 -4.41 5.83
C ILE A 155 -9.88 -3.81 4.66
N PRO A 156 -11.02 -3.15 4.91
CA PRO A 156 -11.72 -2.43 3.88
C PRO A 156 -10.94 -1.19 3.44
N PHE A 157 -11.10 -0.80 2.17
CA PHE A 157 -10.54 0.43 1.64
C PHE A 157 -11.52 1.12 0.70
N ALA A 158 -11.29 2.40 0.42
CA ALA A 158 -12.06 3.18 -0.52
C ALA A 158 -11.16 3.84 -1.56
N LEU A 159 -11.65 3.91 -2.80
CA LEU A 159 -11.02 4.70 -3.86
C LEU A 159 -11.54 6.14 -3.78
N TYR A 160 -10.68 7.11 -4.08
CA TYR A 160 -11.07 8.52 -4.15
C TYR A 160 -10.44 9.22 -5.35
N PRO A 161 -11.17 10.21 -5.96
CA PRO A 161 -10.63 11.02 -7.04
C PRO A 161 -9.50 11.94 -6.54
N SER A 162 -8.36 11.94 -7.19
CA SER A 162 -7.20 12.78 -6.82
C SER A 162 -7.45 14.30 -6.92
N GLY A 163 -8.46 14.72 -7.70
CA GLY A 163 -8.93 16.10 -7.78
C GLY A 163 -9.87 16.54 -6.64
N SER A 164 -10.32 15.62 -5.78
CA SER A 164 -11.15 15.96 -4.63
C SER A 164 -10.29 16.57 -3.52
N ARG A 165 -10.85 17.58 -2.81
CA ARG A 165 -10.18 18.15 -1.64
C ARG A 165 -9.94 17.04 -0.63
N SER A 166 -8.70 16.91 -0.13
CA SER A 166 -8.41 16.10 1.07
C SER A 166 -9.47 16.34 2.14
N PRO A 167 -9.90 15.31 2.88
CA PRO A 167 -10.64 15.53 4.12
C PRO A 167 -9.88 16.59 4.92
N GLN A 168 -10.60 17.55 5.49
CA GLN A 168 -10.00 18.69 6.19
C GLN A 168 -8.90 18.17 7.13
N LYS A 169 -7.73 18.80 7.06
CA LYS A 169 -6.55 18.53 7.90
C LYS A 169 -6.95 18.49 9.38
N GLY A 170 -7.40 17.35 9.85
CA GLY A 170 -7.24 16.98 11.25
C GLY A 170 -5.73 16.93 11.48
N ARG A 171 -5.26 17.50 12.56
CA ARG A 171 -3.86 17.68 12.94
C ARG A 171 -2.96 16.56 12.40
N THR A 172 -2.19 16.86 11.36
CA THR A 172 -1.19 15.96 10.80
C THR A 172 -0.08 15.78 11.84
N ARG A 173 -0.04 14.65 12.52
CA ARG A 173 1.07 14.29 13.37
C ARG A 173 2.14 13.71 12.46
N ARG A 174 3.15 14.50 12.11
CA ARG A 174 4.35 13.98 11.42
C ARG A 174 4.99 12.93 12.32
N LEU A 175 4.77 11.66 12.03
CA LEU A 175 5.57 10.59 12.60
C LEU A 175 6.95 10.67 11.95
N LYS A 176 7.96 11.06 12.73
CA LYS A 176 9.35 10.93 12.31
C LYS A 176 9.68 9.44 12.27
N VAL A 177 9.60 8.84 11.11
CA VAL A 177 10.12 7.49 10.89
C VAL A 177 11.64 7.61 10.94
N LYS A 178 12.26 7.08 11.99
CA LYS A 178 13.71 6.86 11.99
C LYS A 178 14.03 5.83 10.90
N PRO A 179 15.00 6.06 10.02
CA PRO A 179 15.45 5.02 9.13
C PRO A 179 16.03 3.88 9.96
N ALA A 180 15.34 2.77 10.02
CA ALA A 180 15.83 1.53 10.62
C ALA A 180 16.64 0.78 9.57
N ILE A 181 17.83 1.28 9.25
CA ILE A 181 18.90 0.47 8.64
C ILE A 181 20.22 1.01 9.20
N GLN A 182 20.65 0.44 10.30
CA GLN A 182 22.09 0.33 10.56
C GLN A 182 22.43 -1.13 10.33
N VAL A 183 23.34 -1.35 9.36
CA VAL A 183 24.01 -2.62 9.05
C VAL A 183 24.78 -3.12 10.24
#